data_6b9c924277434aa5f2f02c1c8b0ae06a
#
_entry.id   6b9c924277434aa5f2f02c1c8b0ae06a
#
_cell.length_a   1.000
_cell.length_b   1.000
_cell.length_c   1.000
_cell.angle_alpha   90.00
_cell.angle_beta   90.00
_cell.angle_gamma   90.00
#
_symmetry.space_group_name_H-M   'P 1'
#
loop_
_entity.id
_entity.type
_entity.pdbx_description
1 polymer ?
#
loop_
_entity_poly.entity_id
_entity_poly.type
_entity_poly.pdbx_seq_one_letter_code
_entity_poly.pdbx_strand_id
1 'polypeptide(L)'
;MHRMQQAAPTLTRASDLTLVGAAGVFAVVDLVIWATDPVVDTGRLTLSIAVLVPCLGALAMVAVAIRRRRLELALLVVAGAGILLTLASWTIGTSLPPSFAALFALALLTIGVLRYSSLRTAVLLTTVAALAVAAEALRPMVAAAAYLLVVSQAAFTFAVGVGVYLRWSDWRRVAAAEAARSDERLEIARELHDMVGHYVSGIVVKAQAARHVAENQPAAAAAALESIESAGTDALLAMRRLVGGLRDDSPITPIVTWDDVDQLVADAVAHGEPVRATIDPSVRTTAVTLVPSVHRIIAESLTNVRCHARQVTSVDVAVIRRDDQLLVTVHDDGTPPATYEHAGYGITGMSERAGSLGGSLTAGPAPDGGWLVHARLPMEDLT
;
A
#
# COMPACT_ATOMS: atom_id res chain seq x y z
N MET A 1 8.59 -15.38 -0.40
CA MET A 1 9.82 -14.59 -0.64
C MET A 1 9.74 -13.62 -1.83
N HIS A 2 8.92 -13.85 -2.84
CA HIS A 2 8.84 -12.97 -4.03
C HIS A 2 8.09 -11.63 -3.80
N ARG A 3 7.26 -11.50 -2.75
CA ARG A 3 6.49 -10.28 -2.43
C ARG A 3 7.25 -9.22 -1.61
N MET A 4 8.41 -9.55 -1.04
CA MET A 4 9.23 -8.57 -0.29
C MET A 4 10.03 -7.61 -1.19
N GLN A 5 10.16 -7.90 -2.48
CA GLN A 5 10.90 -7.02 -3.42
C GLN A 5 10.08 -5.82 -3.93
N GLN A 6 8.77 -5.77 -3.72
CA GLN A 6 7.91 -4.71 -4.27
C GLN A 6 7.60 -3.55 -3.31
N ALA A 7 7.93 -3.67 -2.03
CA ALA A 7 7.76 -2.59 -1.07
C ALA A 7 9.11 -1.94 -0.71
N ALA A 8 9.85 -1.45 -1.72
CA ALA A 8 10.92 -0.50 -1.44
C ALA A 8 10.26 0.81 -0.98
N PRO A 9 10.44 1.25 0.29
CA PRO A 9 9.92 2.54 0.71
C PRO A 9 10.54 3.58 -0.22
N THR A 10 9.72 4.46 -0.73
CA THR A 10 10.12 5.68 -1.43
C THR A 10 10.87 6.58 -0.43
N LEU A 11 12.11 6.21 -0.12
CA LEU A 11 13.05 7.15 0.47
C LEU A 11 13.06 8.33 -0.50
N THR A 12 12.63 9.48 -0.02
CA THR A 12 12.46 10.68 -0.81
C THR A 12 13.77 10.99 -1.56
N ARG A 13 13.69 11.56 -2.76
CA ARG A 13 14.87 12.02 -3.54
C ARG A 13 15.85 12.83 -2.68
N ALA A 14 15.35 13.51 -1.64
CA ALA A 14 16.14 14.26 -0.67
C ALA A 14 17.11 13.38 0.14
N SER A 15 16.70 12.20 0.62
CA SER A 15 17.59 11.31 1.39
C SER A 15 18.71 10.67 0.56
N ASP A 16 18.48 10.51 -0.77
CA ASP A 16 19.53 10.04 -1.66
C ASP A 16 20.56 11.12 -1.91
N LEU A 17 20.12 12.37 -2.11
CA LEU A 17 21.01 13.51 -2.28
C LEU A 17 21.89 13.72 -1.06
N THR A 18 21.37 13.57 0.15
CA THR A 18 22.19 13.69 1.39
C THR A 18 23.25 12.61 1.49
N LEU A 19 22.94 11.34 1.12
CA LEU A 19 23.93 10.26 1.17
C LEU A 19 24.98 10.36 0.08
N VAL A 20 24.62 10.79 -1.13
CA VAL A 20 25.57 11.08 -2.21
C VAL A 20 26.43 12.29 -1.84
N GLY A 21 25.83 13.33 -1.23
CA GLY A 21 26.56 14.49 -0.71
C GLY A 21 27.58 14.11 0.36
N ALA A 22 27.20 13.24 1.32
CA ALA A 22 28.14 12.72 2.34
C ALA A 22 29.29 11.93 1.70
N ALA A 23 29.01 11.05 0.75
CA ALA A 23 30.05 10.35 0.00
C ALA A 23 30.99 11.31 -0.75
N GLY A 24 30.43 12.40 -1.31
CA GLY A 24 31.19 13.48 -1.95
C GLY A 24 32.13 14.21 -1.00
N VAL A 25 31.69 14.49 0.24
CA VAL A 25 32.54 15.11 1.27
C VAL A 25 33.74 14.20 1.57
N PHE A 26 33.54 12.89 1.75
CA PHE A 26 34.63 11.95 1.97
C PHE A 26 35.58 11.84 0.76
N ALA A 27 35.05 11.92 -0.47
CA ALA A 27 35.88 11.93 -1.69
C ALA A 27 36.75 13.21 -1.77
N VAL A 28 36.23 14.34 -1.31
CA VAL A 28 37.03 15.58 -1.18
C VAL A 28 38.12 15.43 -0.12
N VAL A 29 37.80 14.80 1.03
CA VAL A 29 38.80 14.48 2.08
C VAL A 29 39.91 13.60 1.51
N ASP A 30 39.56 12.55 0.77
CA ASP A 30 40.55 11.68 0.10
C ASP A 30 41.46 12.48 -0.86
N LEU A 31 40.88 13.41 -1.63
CA LEU A 31 41.62 14.29 -2.53
C LEU A 31 42.57 15.24 -1.78
N VAL A 32 42.12 15.83 -0.68
CA VAL A 32 42.94 16.72 0.16
C VAL A 32 44.10 15.96 0.80
N ILE A 33 43.85 14.79 1.35
CA ILE A 33 44.87 13.93 1.94
C ILE A 33 45.89 13.57 0.87
N TRP A 34 45.44 13.14 -0.32
CA TRP A 34 46.32 12.85 -1.44
C TRP A 34 47.17 14.03 -1.85
N ALA A 35 46.61 15.24 -1.93
CA ALA A 35 47.32 16.44 -2.34
C ALA A 35 48.37 16.96 -1.31
N THR A 36 48.17 16.59 -0.03
CA THR A 36 49.05 17.03 1.08
C THR A 36 50.02 15.95 1.57
N ASP A 37 49.91 14.71 1.03
CA ASP A 37 50.76 13.60 1.44
C ASP A 37 52.19 13.75 0.90
N PRO A 38 53.21 13.86 1.76
CA PRO A 38 54.63 14.01 1.35
C PRO A 38 55.18 12.77 0.61
N VAL A 39 54.51 11.62 0.69
CA VAL A 39 54.90 10.40 -0.04
C VAL A 39 54.71 10.56 -1.56
N VAL A 40 53.82 11.44 -1.99
CA VAL A 40 53.56 11.77 -3.40
C VAL A 40 54.79 12.39 -4.09
N ASP A 41 55.73 12.94 -3.32
CA ASP A 41 56.87 13.67 -3.83
C ASP A 41 58.10 12.78 -4.16
N THR A 42 58.04 11.45 -3.91
CA THR A 42 59.22 10.58 -3.92
C THR A 42 59.48 9.76 -5.19
N GLY A 43 58.64 9.84 -6.24
CA GLY A 43 58.90 9.16 -7.54
C GLY A 43 57.69 9.03 -8.47
N ARG A 44 57.94 8.99 -9.79
CA ARG A 44 56.89 8.92 -10.80
C ARG A 44 55.97 7.70 -10.71
N LEU A 45 56.45 6.56 -10.23
CA LEU A 45 55.67 5.30 -10.11
C LEU A 45 54.73 5.38 -8.91
N THR A 46 55.19 5.94 -7.77
CA THR A 46 54.41 6.15 -6.57
C THR A 46 53.27 7.15 -6.79
N LEU A 47 53.57 8.24 -7.55
CA LEU A 47 52.59 9.25 -7.94
C LEU A 47 51.47 8.63 -8.79
N SER A 48 51.81 7.76 -9.77
CA SER A 48 50.83 7.14 -10.65
C SER A 48 49.85 6.24 -9.88
N ILE A 49 50.29 5.56 -8.84
CA ILE A 49 49.42 4.71 -8.02
C ILE A 49 48.64 5.48 -6.97
N ALA A 50 49.25 6.52 -6.39
CA ALA A 50 48.62 7.39 -5.44
C ALA A 50 47.34 8.07 -5.99
N VAL A 51 47.33 8.41 -7.29
CA VAL A 51 46.14 8.94 -8.00
C VAL A 51 44.96 7.98 -7.96
N LEU A 52 45.17 6.66 -7.81
CA LEU A 52 44.09 5.69 -7.74
C LEU A 52 43.27 5.79 -6.45
N VAL A 53 43.78 6.38 -5.37
CA VAL A 53 43.01 6.59 -4.11
C VAL A 53 41.85 7.56 -4.32
N PRO A 54 42.02 8.78 -4.84
CA PRO A 54 40.90 9.65 -5.14
C PRO A 54 40.00 9.08 -6.25
N CYS A 55 40.52 8.30 -7.20
CA CYS A 55 39.71 7.59 -8.18
C CYS A 55 38.79 6.55 -7.52
N LEU A 56 39.30 5.83 -6.51
CA LEU A 56 38.47 4.91 -5.69
C LEU A 56 37.38 5.67 -4.93
N GLY A 57 37.68 6.85 -4.38
CA GLY A 57 36.69 7.73 -3.76
C GLY A 57 35.59 8.18 -4.73
N ALA A 58 35.97 8.56 -5.95
CA ALA A 58 35.00 8.90 -7.00
C ALA A 58 34.14 7.70 -7.41
N LEU A 59 34.74 6.52 -7.54
CA LEU A 59 34.04 5.27 -7.82
C LEU A 59 33.04 4.93 -6.70
N ALA A 60 33.44 5.12 -5.44
CA ALA A 60 32.60 4.90 -4.28
C ALA A 60 31.37 5.84 -4.28
N MET A 61 31.54 7.10 -4.64
CA MET A 61 30.45 8.06 -4.79
C MET A 61 29.46 7.63 -5.88
N VAL A 62 29.94 7.21 -7.04
CA VAL A 62 29.10 6.66 -8.13
C VAL A 62 28.37 5.41 -7.68
N ALA A 63 29.03 4.51 -6.97
CA ALA A 63 28.45 3.28 -6.44
C ALA A 63 27.28 3.58 -5.46
N VAL A 64 27.44 4.58 -4.59
CA VAL A 64 26.36 5.06 -3.71
C VAL A 64 25.19 5.65 -4.53
N ALA A 65 25.45 6.36 -5.60
CA ALA A 65 24.41 6.93 -6.46
C ALA A 65 23.58 5.85 -7.18
N ILE A 66 24.22 4.79 -7.67
CA ILE A 66 23.55 3.69 -8.41
C ILE A 66 23.01 2.57 -7.51
N ARG A 67 23.21 2.61 -6.18
CA ARG A 67 22.87 1.54 -5.22
C ARG A 67 21.44 1.04 -5.33
N ARG A 68 20.48 1.89 -5.71
CA ARG A 68 19.07 1.49 -5.86
C ARG A 68 18.84 0.53 -7.02
N ARG A 69 19.65 0.61 -8.07
CA ARG A 69 19.50 -0.21 -9.28
C ARG A 69 20.37 -1.46 -9.26
N ARG A 70 21.56 -1.38 -8.67
CA ARG A 70 22.60 -2.41 -8.75
C ARG A 70 23.38 -2.53 -7.42
N LEU A 71 22.67 -2.74 -6.30
CA LEU A 71 23.24 -2.71 -4.94
C LEU A 71 24.40 -3.70 -4.76
N GLU A 72 24.19 -4.97 -5.15
CA GLU A 72 25.17 -6.04 -4.98
C GLU A 72 26.41 -5.81 -5.85
N LEU A 73 26.20 -5.38 -7.10
CA LEU A 73 27.29 -5.04 -8.02
C LEU A 73 28.08 -3.82 -7.52
N ALA A 74 27.40 -2.79 -7.01
CA ALA A 74 28.05 -1.61 -6.47
C ALA A 74 29.00 -1.95 -5.31
N LEU A 75 28.56 -2.83 -4.38
CA LEU A 75 29.40 -3.32 -3.29
C LEU A 75 30.60 -4.09 -3.82
N LEU A 76 30.40 -5.06 -4.73
CA LEU A 76 31.49 -5.87 -5.30
C LEU A 76 32.53 -5.02 -6.03
N VAL A 77 32.10 -3.99 -6.76
CA VAL A 77 33.01 -3.11 -7.52
C VAL A 77 33.88 -2.29 -6.56
N VAL A 78 33.28 -1.69 -5.51
CA VAL A 78 34.05 -0.90 -4.52
C VAL A 78 34.99 -1.78 -3.73
N ALA A 79 34.49 -2.93 -3.21
CA ALA A 79 35.31 -3.88 -2.46
C ALA A 79 36.45 -4.45 -3.30
N GLY A 80 36.17 -4.89 -4.52
CA GLY A 80 37.18 -5.42 -5.44
C GLY A 80 38.25 -4.40 -5.80
N ALA A 81 37.84 -3.16 -6.14
CA ALA A 81 38.77 -2.09 -6.46
C ALA A 81 39.68 -1.73 -5.24
N GLY A 82 39.09 -1.69 -4.03
CA GLY A 82 39.85 -1.46 -2.78
C GLY A 82 40.89 -2.56 -2.51
N ILE A 83 40.49 -3.84 -2.64
CA ILE A 83 41.39 -4.98 -2.48
C ILE A 83 42.52 -4.95 -3.52
N LEU A 84 42.19 -4.73 -4.80
CA LEU A 84 43.19 -4.68 -5.89
C LEU A 84 44.20 -3.55 -5.68
N LEU A 85 43.72 -2.36 -5.24
CA LEU A 85 44.61 -1.25 -4.95
C LEU A 85 45.53 -1.57 -3.76
N THR A 86 45.05 -2.26 -2.74
CA THR A 86 45.87 -2.70 -1.60
C THR A 86 46.92 -3.70 -2.04
N LEU A 87 46.58 -4.70 -2.84
CA LEU A 87 47.54 -5.67 -3.40
C LEU A 87 48.60 -4.99 -4.26
N ALA A 88 48.19 -4.03 -5.11
CA ALA A 88 49.12 -3.27 -5.92
C ALA A 88 50.10 -2.44 -5.06
N SER A 89 49.62 -1.79 -3.97
CA SER A 89 50.47 -1.02 -3.06
C SER A 89 51.52 -1.90 -2.37
N TRP A 90 51.18 -3.13 -1.97
CA TRP A 90 52.09 -4.08 -1.34
C TRP A 90 53.14 -4.62 -2.32
N THR A 91 52.74 -4.93 -3.57
CA THR A 91 53.72 -5.45 -4.58
C THR A 91 54.75 -4.42 -4.98
N ILE A 92 54.43 -3.12 -4.85
CA ILE A 92 55.34 -2.04 -5.22
C ILE A 92 56.09 -1.50 -3.98
N GLY A 93 55.70 -1.93 -2.78
CA GLY A 93 56.34 -1.49 -1.54
C GLY A 93 56.00 -0.04 -1.15
N THR A 94 54.81 0.45 -1.61
CA THR A 94 54.37 1.85 -1.30
C THR A 94 53.29 1.81 -0.22
N SER A 95 53.34 2.74 0.74
CA SER A 95 52.25 2.98 1.68
C SER A 95 51.29 4.01 1.10
N LEU A 96 50.02 3.67 0.98
CA LEU A 96 48.96 4.54 0.51
C LEU A 96 47.94 4.79 1.64
N PRO A 97 47.37 5.99 1.76
CA PRO A 97 46.32 6.25 2.73
C PRO A 97 45.07 5.43 2.38
N PRO A 98 44.24 5.08 3.38
CA PRO A 98 42.94 4.46 3.13
C PRO A 98 42.01 5.46 2.47
N SER A 99 41.06 5.00 1.65
CA SER A 99 40.02 5.84 1.08
C SER A 99 38.82 5.90 2.05
N PHE A 100 38.60 7.04 2.67
CA PHE A 100 37.44 7.26 3.56
C PHE A 100 36.11 7.20 2.83
N ALA A 101 36.08 7.62 1.57
CA ALA A 101 34.90 7.50 0.72
C ALA A 101 34.55 6.02 0.41
N ALA A 102 35.57 5.17 0.16
CA ALA A 102 35.35 3.75 -0.04
C ALA A 102 34.87 3.06 1.24
N LEU A 103 35.47 3.36 2.37
CA LEU A 103 35.04 2.84 3.70
C LEU A 103 33.60 3.23 4.01
N PHE A 104 33.21 4.48 3.79
CA PHE A 104 31.85 4.95 3.96
C PHE A 104 30.88 4.24 3.00
N ALA A 105 31.26 4.13 1.72
CA ALA A 105 30.43 3.44 0.73
C ALA A 105 30.22 1.96 1.06
N LEU A 106 31.29 1.25 1.47
CA LEU A 106 31.21 -0.14 1.90
C LEU A 106 30.26 -0.32 3.09
N ALA A 107 30.36 0.55 4.10
CA ALA A 107 29.46 0.52 5.25
C ALA A 107 27.99 0.73 4.82
N LEU A 108 27.72 1.75 4.00
CA LEU A 108 26.37 2.09 3.52
C LEU A 108 25.78 0.98 2.62
N LEU A 109 26.58 0.46 1.67
CA LEU A 109 26.16 -0.61 0.77
C LEU A 109 25.91 -1.91 1.53
N THR A 110 26.69 -2.19 2.57
CA THR A 110 26.51 -3.37 3.45
C THR A 110 25.18 -3.28 4.21
N ILE A 111 24.83 -2.13 4.75
CA ILE A 111 23.50 -1.90 5.36
C ILE A 111 22.39 -2.25 4.35
N GLY A 112 22.51 -1.77 3.11
CA GLY A 112 21.55 -2.06 2.05
C GLY A 112 21.46 -3.56 1.71
N VAL A 113 22.60 -4.21 1.54
CA VAL A 113 22.69 -5.64 1.23
C VAL A 113 22.08 -6.49 2.35
N LEU A 114 22.40 -6.21 3.59
CA LEU A 114 21.82 -6.91 4.76
C LEU A 114 20.30 -6.73 4.83
N ARG A 115 19.78 -5.59 4.44
CA ARG A 115 18.35 -5.28 4.49
C ARG A 115 17.56 -5.91 3.34
N TYR A 116 18.09 -5.88 2.10
CA TYR A 116 17.31 -6.17 0.89
C TYR A 116 17.69 -7.46 0.17
N SER A 117 18.90 -8.01 0.37
CA SER A 117 19.34 -9.22 -0.31
C SER A 117 18.95 -10.50 0.43
N SER A 118 19.05 -11.65 -0.26
CA SER A 118 18.87 -12.97 0.36
C SER A 118 19.90 -13.19 1.47
N LEU A 119 19.57 -14.01 2.48
CA LEU A 119 20.48 -14.25 3.61
C LEU A 119 21.86 -14.75 3.15
N ARG A 120 21.90 -15.69 2.18
CA ARG A 120 23.15 -16.24 1.64
C ARG A 120 23.99 -15.16 0.94
N THR A 121 23.36 -14.37 0.09
CA THR A 121 24.01 -13.24 -0.60
C THR A 121 24.49 -12.19 0.38
N ALA A 122 23.66 -11.85 1.38
CA ALA A 122 24.01 -10.87 2.39
C ALA A 122 25.22 -11.28 3.22
N VAL A 123 25.30 -12.55 3.66
CA VAL A 123 26.47 -13.08 4.39
C VAL A 123 27.72 -13.03 3.53
N LEU A 124 27.64 -13.53 2.29
CA LEU A 124 28.80 -13.57 1.37
C LEU A 124 29.32 -12.13 1.11
N LEU A 125 28.44 -11.21 0.73
CA LEU A 125 28.84 -9.84 0.39
C LEU A 125 29.33 -9.05 1.59
N THR A 126 28.75 -9.27 2.77
CA THR A 126 29.23 -8.67 4.03
C THR A 126 30.64 -9.17 4.36
N THR A 127 30.93 -10.46 4.16
CA THR A 127 32.27 -11.01 4.33
C THR A 127 33.28 -10.38 3.38
N VAL A 128 32.91 -10.24 2.08
CA VAL A 128 33.76 -9.56 1.09
C VAL A 128 34.02 -8.10 1.47
N ALA A 129 32.98 -7.39 1.93
CA ALA A 129 33.14 -6.01 2.40
C ALA A 129 34.05 -5.91 3.65
N ALA A 130 33.91 -6.82 4.61
CA ALA A 130 34.77 -6.87 5.80
C ALA A 130 36.26 -7.08 5.43
N LEU A 131 36.52 -7.98 4.48
CA LEU A 131 37.88 -8.20 3.95
C LEU A 131 38.42 -6.96 3.23
N ALA A 132 37.59 -6.26 2.46
CA ALA A 132 37.99 -5.03 1.80
C ALA A 132 38.32 -3.92 2.79
N VAL A 133 37.50 -3.72 3.84
CA VAL A 133 37.76 -2.76 4.93
C VAL A 133 39.05 -3.09 5.67
N ALA A 134 39.30 -4.37 5.98
CA ALA A 134 40.54 -4.80 6.61
C ALA A 134 41.76 -4.55 5.69
N ALA A 135 41.64 -4.88 4.40
CA ALA A 135 42.70 -4.64 3.44
C ALA A 135 43.07 -3.17 3.32
N GLU A 136 42.08 -2.26 3.27
CA GLU A 136 42.32 -0.81 3.26
C GLU A 136 43.05 -0.28 4.50
N ALA A 137 42.68 -0.78 5.67
CA ALA A 137 43.28 -0.38 6.93
C ALA A 137 44.74 -0.85 7.09
N LEU A 138 45.14 -1.92 6.37
CA LEU A 138 46.49 -2.48 6.38
C LEU A 138 47.43 -1.86 5.34
N ARG A 139 46.96 -0.92 4.50
CA ARG A 139 47.82 -0.23 3.51
C ARG A 139 48.94 0.62 4.12
N PRO A 140 48.68 1.42 5.19
CA PRO A 140 49.76 2.20 5.81
C PRO A 140 50.71 1.26 6.57
N MET A 141 51.97 1.19 6.16
CA MET A 141 53.03 0.49 6.92
C MET A 141 53.56 1.30 8.11
N VAL A 142 52.69 1.95 8.88
CA VAL A 142 53.03 2.83 9.99
C VAL A 142 52.31 2.42 11.27
N ALA A 143 52.80 2.92 12.42
CA ALA A 143 52.19 2.65 13.73
C ALA A 143 50.70 3.00 13.82
N ALA A 144 50.22 3.91 12.97
CA ALA A 144 48.81 4.26 12.84
C ALA A 144 47.93 3.14 12.23
N ALA A 145 48.52 2.13 11.55
CA ALA A 145 47.75 1.07 10.89
C ALA A 145 46.86 0.28 11.87
N ALA A 146 47.40 -0.04 13.05
CA ALA A 146 46.63 -0.76 14.07
C ALA A 146 45.42 0.06 14.56
N TYR A 147 45.60 1.37 14.77
CA TYR A 147 44.51 2.25 15.19
C TYR A 147 43.45 2.36 14.08
N LEU A 148 43.85 2.59 12.84
CA LEU A 148 42.94 2.67 11.68
C LEU A 148 42.16 1.36 11.44
N LEU A 149 42.83 0.22 11.64
CA LEU A 149 42.20 -1.10 11.59
C LEU A 149 41.09 -1.24 12.65
N VAL A 150 41.39 -0.90 13.90
CA VAL A 150 40.41 -1.00 14.98
C VAL A 150 39.21 -0.09 14.73
N VAL A 151 39.47 1.18 14.39
CA VAL A 151 38.40 2.17 14.16
C VAL A 151 37.53 1.83 12.95
N SER A 152 38.15 1.45 11.83
CA SER A 152 37.41 1.09 10.62
C SER A 152 36.59 -0.18 10.80
N GLN A 153 37.15 -1.22 11.48
CA GLN A 153 36.41 -2.44 11.80
C GLN A 153 35.28 -2.19 12.80
N ALA A 154 35.47 -1.34 13.79
CA ALA A 154 34.42 -0.95 14.73
C ALA A 154 33.26 -0.22 14.00
N ALA A 155 33.59 0.74 13.15
CA ALA A 155 32.59 1.45 12.33
C ALA A 155 31.86 0.52 11.37
N PHE A 156 32.57 -0.43 10.73
CA PHE A 156 31.97 -1.43 9.85
C PHE A 156 31.06 -2.39 10.64
N THR A 157 31.50 -2.85 11.82
CA THR A 157 30.69 -3.72 12.71
C THR A 157 29.42 -3.01 13.15
N PHE A 158 29.51 -1.72 13.46
CA PHE A 158 28.35 -0.90 13.76
C PHE A 158 27.37 -0.84 12.56
N ALA A 159 27.89 -0.62 11.34
CA ALA A 159 27.07 -0.64 10.12
C ALA A 159 26.38 -1.99 9.89
N VAL A 160 27.08 -3.10 10.13
CA VAL A 160 26.50 -4.47 10.10
C VAL A 160 25.36 -4.58 11.13
N GLY A 161 25.58 -4.13 12.37
CA GLY A 161 24.57 -4.12 13.42
C GLY A 161 23.31 -3.33 13.03
N VAL A 162 23.50 -2.15 12.42
CA VAL A 162 22.40 -1.32 11.88
C VAL A 162 21.66 -2.07 10.78
N GLY A 163 22.37 -2.68 9.83
CA GLY A 163 21.75 -3.44 8.73
C GLY A 163 20.90 -4.61 9.22
N VAL A 164 21.41 -5.38 10.16
CA VAL A 164 20.70 -6.50 10.81
C VAL A 164 19.49 -5.99 11.59
N TYR A 165 19.64 -4.93 12.36
CA TYR A 165 18.55 -4.32 13.10
C TYR A 165 17.42 -3.84 12.19
N LEU A 166 17.74 -3.15 11.09
CA LEU A 166 16.75 -2.69 10.13
C LEU A 166 16.00 -3.87 9.49
N ARG A 167 16.72 -4.93 9.08
CA ARG A 167 16.11 -6.16 8.56
C ARG A 167 15.14 -6.78 9.56
N TRP A 168 15.54 -6.90 10.81
CA TRP A 168 14.73 -7.46 11.88
C TRP A 168 13.49 -6.60 12.19
N SER A 169 13.67 -5.27 12.20
CA SER A 169 12.56 -4.32 12.35
C SER A 169 11.53 -4.41 11.23
N ASP A 170 11.98 -4.51 9.97
CA ASP A 170 11.10 -4.70 8.82
C ASP A 170 10.33 -6.03 8.90
N TRP A 171 11.01 -7.11 9.27
CA TRP A 171 10.37 -8.41 9.48
C TRP A 171 9.33 -8.37 10.60
N ARG A 172 9.63 -7.73 11.73
CA ARG A 172 8.67 -7.54 12.82
C ARG A 172 7.43 -6.76 12.40
N ARG A 173 7.59 -5.71 11.61
CA ARG A 173 6.46 -4.92 11.09
C ARG A 173 5.55 -5.76 10.21
N VAL A 174 6.10 -6.56 9.33
CA VAL A 174 5.33 -7.47 8.47
C VAL A 174 4.59 -8.51 9.31
N ALA A 175 5.28 -9.16 10.25
CA ALA A 175 4.68 -10.16 11.12
C ALA A 175 3.56 -9.57 12.01
N ALA A 176 3.75 -8.36 12.54
CA ALA A 176 2.72 -7.67 13.33
C ALA A 176 1.49 -7.31 12.48
N ALA A 177 1.68 -6.88 11.24
CA ALA A 177 0.57 -6.60 10.32
C ALA A 177 -0.21 -7.87 9.94
N GLU A 178 0.50 -8.99 9.74
CA GLU A 178 -0.15 -10.29 9.48
C GLU A 178 -0.92 -10.80 10.70
N ALA A 179 -0.36 -10.65 11.91
CA ALA A 179 -1.03 -11.01 13.16
C ALA A 179 -2.30 -10.17 13.38
N ALA A 180 -2.21 -8.85 13.20
CA ALA A 180 -3.36 -7.96 13.32
C ALA A 180 -4.50 -8.34 12.37
N ARG A 181 -4.19 -8.67 11.10
CA ARG A 181 -5.19 -9.15 10.14
C ARG A 181 -5.81 -10.49 10.53
N SER A 182 -5.02 -11.37 11.15
CA SER A 182 -5.53 -12.67 11.62
C SER A 182 -6.48 -12.48 12.81
N ASP A 183 -6.13 -11.61 13.75
CA ASP A 183 -6.94 -11.30 14.92
C ASP A 183 -8.27 -10.66 14.51
N GLU A 184 -8.24 -9.70 13.58
CA GLU A 184 -9.42 -9.08 13.00
C GLU A 184 -10.36 -10.11 12.35
N ARG A 185 -9.83 -11.07 11.57
CA ARG A 185 -10.63 -12.15 10.99
C ARG A 185 -11.27 -13.04 12.05
N LEU A 186 -10.57 -13.33 13.14
CA LEU A 186 -11.10 -14.12 14.25
C LEU A 186 -12.19 -13.37 15.01
N GLU A 187 -12.05 -12.07 15.20
CA GLU A 187 -13.06 -11.22 15.84
C GLU A 187 -14.34 -11.19 15.00
N ILE A 188 -14.24 -10.96 13.71
CA ILE A 188 -15.36 -11.00 12.77
C ILE A 188 -16.04 -12.37 12.76
N ALA A 189 -15.25 -13.47 12.78
CA ALA A 189 -15.82 -14.82 12.82
C ALA A 189 -16.61 -15.08 14.12
N ARG A 190 -16.17 -14.52 15.26
CA ARG A 190 -16.93 -14.59 16.53
C ARG A 190 -18.20 -13.77 16.45
N GLU A 191 -18.11 -12.54 15.96
CA GLU A 191 -19.28 -11.65 15.82
C GLU A 191 -20.34 -12.25 14.89
N LEU A 192 -19.92 -12.86 13.77
CA LEU A 192 -20.80 -13.61 12.88
C LEU A 192 -21.45 -14.81 13.60
N HIS A 193 -20.67 -15.58 14.36
CA HIS A 193 -21.17 -16.74 15.09
C HIS A 193 -22.22 -16.35 16.14
N ASP A 194 -21.94 -15.30 16.90
CA ASP A 194 -22.83 -14.81 17.95
C ASP A 194 -24.13 -14.26 17.35
N MET A 195 -24.03 -13.52 16.25
CA MET A 195 -25.18 -13.00 15.52
C MET A 195 -26.05 -14.14 14.96
N VAL A 196 -25.44 -15.10 14.25
CA VAL A 196 -26.15 -16.26 13.70
C VAL A 196 -26.82 -17.05 14.83
N GLY A 197 -26.11 -17.30 15.94
CA GLY A 197 -26.63 -17.99 17.11
C GLY A 197 -27.85 -17.30 17.70
N HIS A 198 -27.84 -15.97 17.80
CA HIS A 198 -28.96 -15.18 18.30
C HIS A 198 -30.20 -15.28 17.39
N TYR A 199 -30.04 -15.08 16.07
CA TYR A 199 -31.15 -15.15 15.13
C TYR A 199 -31.73 -16.56 15.02
N VAL A 200 -30.87 -17.58 14.90
CA VAL A 200 -31.31 -19.00 14.82
C VAL A 200 -32.07 -19.42 16.08
N SER A 201 -31.57 -19.05 17.27
CA SER A 201 -32.25 -19.34 18.53
C SER A 201 -33.62 -18.68 18.60
N GLY A 202 -33.74 -17.41 18.18
CA GLY A 202 -35.01 -16.69 18.11
C GLY A 202 -36.00 -17.33 17.14
N ILE A 203 -35.54 -17.77 15.96
CA ILE A 203 -36.36 -18.48 14.97
C ILE A 203 -36.86 -19.81 15.53
N VAL A 204 -36.00 -20.61 16.19
CA VAL A 204 -36.37 -21.90 16.79
C VAL A 204 -37.44 -21.72 17.86
N VAL A 205 -37.30 -20.74 18.76
CA VAL A 205 -38.28 -20.46 19.81
C VAL A 205 -39.64 -20.05 19.19
N LYS A 206 -39.64 -19.17 18.19
CA LYS A 206 -40.86 -18.74 17.48
C LYS A 206 -41.53 -19.94 16.76
N ALA A 207 -40.76 -20.79 16.12
CA ALA A 207 -41.24 -21.98 15.42
C ALA A 207 -41.87 -22.98 16.40
N GLN A 208 -41.29 -23.18 17.58
CA GLN A 208 -41.86 -24.02 18.64
C GLN A 208 -43.16 -23.42 19.16
N ALA A 209 -43.24 -22.13 19.39
CA ALA A 209 -44.47 -21.45 19.81
C ALA A 209 -45.56 -21.56 18.74
N ALA A 210 -45.27 -21.31 17.47
CA ALA A 210 -46.19 -21.45 16.35
C ALA A 210 -46.77 -22.88 16.28
N ARG A 211 -45.96 -23.90 16.43
CA ARG A 211 -46.37 -25.29 16.44
C ARG A 211 -47.32 -25.60 17.61
N HIS A 212 -47.06 -25.03 18.80
CA HIS A 212 -47.90 -25.26 19.99
C HIS A 212 -49.30 -24.68 19.87
N VAL A 213 -49.47 -23.56 19.16
CA VAL A 213 -50.78 -22.89 19.02
C VAL A 213 -51.50 -23.24 17.71
N ALA A 214 -50.86 -23.97 16.78
CA ALA A 214 -51.37 -24.21 15.44
C ALA A 214 -52.75 -24.85 15.39
N GLU A 215 -53.05 -25.80 16.31
CA GLU A 215 -54.35 -26.53 16.36
C GLU A 215 -55.47 -25.67 16.92
N ASN A 216 -55.20 -24.83 17.91
CA ASN A 216 -56.21 -24.09 18.66
C ASN A 216 -56.37 -22.63 18.20
N GLN A 217 -55.33 -22.04 17.59
CA GLN A 217 -55.28 -20.64 17.15
C GLN A 217 -54.57 -20.50 15.80
N PRO A 218 -55.17 -20.90 14.68
CA PRO A 218 -54.50 -20.87 13.35
C PRO A 218 -54.00 -19.52 12.92
N ALA A 219 -54.74 -18.45 13.25
CA ALA A 219 -54.34 -17.07 12.94
C ALA A 219 -53.06 -16.63 13.68
N ALA A 220 -52.91 -17.05 14.96
CA ALA A 220 -51.71 -16.78 15.74
C ALA A 220 -50.49 -17.55 15.23
N ALA A 221 -50.70 -18.77 14.75
CA ALA A 221 -49.65 -19.57 14.11
C ALA A 221 -49.19 -18.93 12.77
N ALA A 222 -50.10 -18.40 11.98
CA ALA A 222 -49.74 -17.67 10.72
C ALA A 222 -48.93 -16.42 11.02
N ALA A 223 -49.33 -15.59 12.01
CA ALA A 223 -48.55 -14.39 12.40
C ALA A 223 -47.14 -14.76 12.95
N ALA A 224 -47.00 -15.90 13.64
CA ALA A 224 -45.70 -16.36 14.10
C ALA A 224 -44.81 -16.81 12.94
N LEU A 225 -45.36 -17.41 11.89
CA LEU A 225 -44.63 -17.78 10.66
C LEU A 225 -44.14 -16.54 9.91
N GLU A 226 -44.97 -15.53 9.74
CA GLU A 226 -44.55 -14.24 9.16
C GLU A 226 -43.39 -13.59 9.96
N SER A 227 -43.47 -13.66 11.30
CA SER A 227 -42.38 -13.14 12.17
C SER A 227 -41.09 -13.97 12.06
N ILE A 228 -41.15 -15.26 11.71
CA ILE A 228 -40.00 -16.13 11.44
C ILE A 228 -39.36 -15.74 10.10
N GLU A 229 -40.19 -15.53 9.07
CA GLU A 229 -39.73 -15.10 7.73
C GLU A 229 -39.00 -13.74 7.78
N SER A 230 -39.60 -12.76 8.48
CA SER A 230 -38.98 -11.47 8.72
C SER A 230 -37.63 -11.60 9.44
N ALA A 231 -37.57 -12.35 10.55
CA ALA A 231 -36.33 -12.55 11.30
C ALA A 231 -35.23 -13.27 10.48
N GLY A 232 -35.63 -14.21 9.60
CA GLY A 232 -34.70 -14.86 8.67
C GLY A 232 -34.14 -13.91 7.62
N THR A 233 -34.98 -13.06 7.08
CA THR A 233 -34.58 -12.02 6.11
C THR A 233 -33.63 -11.00 6.75
N ASP A 234 -33.94 -10.54 7.96
CA ASP A 234 -33.09 -9.61 8.71
C ASP A 234 -31.73 -10.21 9.03
N ALA A 235 -31.68 -11.48 9.42
CA ALA A 235 -30.43 -12.22 9.65
C ALA A 235 -29.57 -12.29 8.39
N LEU A 236 -30.17 -12.63 7.24
CA LEU A 236 -29.47 -12.71 5.95
C LEU A 236 -28.92 -11.33 5.51
N LEU A 237 -29.69 -10.27 5.71
CA LEU A 237 -29.25 -8.91 5.41
C LEU A 237 -28.09 -8.46 6.31
N ALA A 238 -28.17 -8.76 7.61
CA ALA A 238 -27.10 -8.46 8.57
C ALA A 238 -25.79 -9.19 8.21
N MET A 239 -25.86 -10.50 7.89
CA MET A 239 -24.70 -11.28 7.44
C MET A 239 -24.11 -10.74 6.15
N ARG A 240 -24.94 -10.38 5.16
CA ARG A 240 -24.45 -9.80 3.90
C ARG A 240 -23.73 -8.47 4.11
N ARG A 241 -24.17 -7.63 5.05
CA ARG A 241 -23.51 -6.37 5.39
C ARG A 241 -22.13 -6.58 6.00
N LEU A 242 -21.99 -7.50 6.96
CA LEU A 242 -20.71 -7.84 7.58
C LEU A 242 -19.72 -8.42 6.56
N VAL A 243 -20.16 -9.36 5.72
CA VAL A 243 -19.32 -9.94 4.66
C VAL A 243 -19.02 -8.93 3.55
N GLY A 244 -19.95 -8.02 3.26
CA GLY A 244 -19.79 -6.95 2.26
C GLY A 244 -18.76 -5.91 2.70
N GLY A 245 -18.76 -5.50 3.96
CA GLY A 245 -17.75 -4.60 4.52
C GLY A 245 -16.33 -5.15 4.44
N LEU A 246 -16.15 -6.47 4.56
CA LEU A 246 -14.87 -7.15 4.40
C LEU A 246 -14.35 -7.23 2.95
N ARG A 247 -15.22 -7.13 1.97
CA ARG A 247 -14.82 -7.13 0.55
C ARG A 247 -14.32 -5.79 0.06
N ASP A 248 -14.64 -4.70 0.74
CA ASP A 248 -14.19 -3.36 0.35
C ASP A 248 -12.68 -3.12 0.57
N ASP A 249 -12.01 -3.91 1.43
CA ASP A 249 -10.56 -3.85 1.65
C ASP A 249 -9.72 -4.74 0.70
N SER A 250 -10.34 -5.39 -0.28
CA SER A 250 -9.59 -6.14 -1.30
C SER A 250 -8.97 -5.18 -2.33
N PRO A 251 -7.63 -5.12 -2.46
CA PRO A 251 -6.96 -4.27 -3.44
C PRO A 251 -7.11 -4.75 -4.90
N ILE A 252 -7.98 -5.73 -5.16
CA ILE A 252 -8.35 -6.17 -6.51
C ILE A 252 -9.83 -5.84 -6.69
N THR A 253 -10.15 -4.56 -6.76
CA THR A 253 -11.42 -4.13 -7.36
C THR A 253 -11.32 -4.47 -8.86
N PRO A 254 -12.23 -5.27 -9.44
CA PRO A 254 -12.32 -5.39 -10.89
C PRO A 254 -12.38 -3.97 -11.48
N ILE A 255 -11.69 -3.74 -12.57
CA ILE A 255 -11.76 -2.45 -13.26
C ILE A 255 -13.20 -2.30 -13.70
N VAL A 256 -13.99 -1.54 -12.95
CA VAL A 256 -15.39 -1.25 -13.31
C VAL A 256 -15.37 -0.21 -14.42
N THR A 257 -16.06 -0.52 -15.51
CA THR A 257 -16.16 0.30 -16.72
C THR A 257 -17.57 0.88 -16.87
N TRP A 258 -17.75 1.79 -17.82
CA TRP A 258 -19.08 2.28 -18.17
C TRP A 258 -19.99 1.19 -18.73
N ASP A 259 -19.42 0.15 -19.36
CA ASP A 259 -20.18 -1.01 -19.84
C ASP A 259 -20.79 -1.79 -18.67
N ASP A 260 -20.11 -1.85 -17.52
CA ASP A 260 -20.66 -2.47 -16.31
C ASP A 260 -21.83 -1.65 -15.73
N VAL A 261 -21.81 -0.32 -15.86
CA VAL A 261 -22.94 0.54 -15.49
C VAL A 261 -24.13 0.30 -16.43
N ASP A 262 -23.89 0.20 -17.74
CA ASP A 262 -24.92 -0.13 -18.71
C ASP A 262 -25.52 -1.51 -18.45
N GLN A 263 -24.68 -2.51 -18.13
CA GLN A 263 -25.12 -3.86 -17.80
C GLN A 263 -25.99 -3.88 -16.53
N LEU A 264 -25.60 -3.13 -15.49
CA LEU A 264 -26.39 -3.01 -14.26
C LEU A 264 -27.80 -2.49 -14.54
N VAL A 265 -27.95 -1.47 -15.39
CA VAL A 265 -29.24 -0.93 -15.78
C VAL A 265 -30.02 -1.93 -16.64
N ALA A 266 -29.34 -2.59 -17.59
CA ALA A 266 -29.96 -3.59 -18.47
C ALA A 266 -30.49 -4.79 -17.65
N ASP A 267 -29.74 -5.24 -16.64
CA ASP A 267 -30.14 -6.32 -15.73
C ASP A 267 -31.40 -5.93 -14.93
N ALA A 268 -31.47 -4.69 -14.43
CA ALA A 268 -32.66 -4.20 -13.72
C ALA A 268 -33.90 -4.22 -14.63
N VAL A 269 -33.77 -3.74 -15.87
CA VAL A 269 -34.85 -3.78 -16.85
C VAL A 269 -35.25 -5.22 -17.21
N ALA A 270 -34.29 -6.13 -17.39
CA ALA A 270 -34.52 -7.55 -17.63
C ALA A 270 -35.27 -8.26 -16.48
N HIS A 271 -35.10 -7.79 -15.25
CA HIS A 271 -35.86 -8.26 -14.10
C HIS A 271 -37.24 -7.62 -13.96
N GLY A 272 -37.68 -6.81 -14.94
CA GLY A 272 -38.99 -6.18 -14.96
C GLY A 272 -39.08 -4.88 -14.16
N GLU A 273 -37.98 -4.28 -13.79
CA GLU A 273 -37.98 -2.99 -13.11
C GLU A 273 -38.21 -1.85 -14.14
N PRO A 274 -39.04 -0.84 -13.82
CA PRO A 274 -39.36 0.24 -14.76
C PRO A 274 -38.24 1.31 -14.79
N VAL A 275 -36.99 0.88 -15.06
CA VAL A 275 -35.81 1.75 -15.04
C VAL A 275 -35.57 2.39 -16.41
N ARG A 276 -35.32 3.69 -16.40
CA ARG A 276 -34.82 4.47 -17.53
C ARG A 276 -33.51 5.12 -17.18
N ALA A 277 -32.49 4.95 -18.02
CA ALA A 277 -31.19 5.57 -17.79
C ALA A 277 -30.84 6.58 -18.89
N THR A 278 -30.31 7.71 -18.49
CA THR A 278 -29.74 8.74 -19.36
C THR A 278 -28.33 9.03 -18.92
N ILE A 279 -27.34 8.56 -19.69
CA ILE A 279 -25.92 8.76 -19.42
C ILE A 279 -25.37 9.66 -20.53
N ASP A 280 -24.85 10.84 -20.15
CA ASP A 280 -24.22 11.77 -21.07
C ASP A 280 -22.98 11.10 -21.71
N PRO A 281 -22.90 11.02 -23.05
CA PRO A 281 -21.75 10.42 -23.72
C PRO A 281 -20.40 11.04 -23.35
N SER A 282 -20.37 12.33 -22.99
CA SER A 282 -19.14 13.03 -22.62
C SER A 282 -18.51 12.49 -21.34
N VAL A 283 -19.30 11.96 -20.39
CA VAL A 283 -18.79 11.44 -19.12
C VAL A 283 -18.01 10.14 -19.30
N ARG A 284 -18.27 9.40 -20.37
CA ARG A 284 -17.60 8.10 -20.63
C ARG A 284 -16.11 8.23 -20.86
N THR A 285 -15.67 9.37 -21.36
CA THR A 285 -14.25 9.66 -21.62
C THR A 285 -13.58 10.52 -20.55
N THR A 286 -14.35 11.36 -19.86
CA THR A 286 -13.80 12.36 -18.93
C THR A 286 -13.88 11.94 -17.46
N ALA A 287 -14.76 11.01 -17.10
CA ALA A 287 -15.00 10.59 -15.70
C ALA A 287 -14.63 9.12 -15.42
N VAL A 288 -13.61 8.59 -16.08
CA VAL A 288 -13.23 7.16 -15.98
C VAL A 288 -12.85 6.76 -14.55
N THR A 289 -12.21 7.63 -13.79
CA THR A 289 -11.81 7.38 -12.40
C THR A 289 -13.00 7.33 -11.42
N LEU A 290 -14.13 7.92 -11.78
CA LEU A 290 -15.33 7.98 -10.97
C LEU A 290 -16.29 6.80 -11.22
N VAL A 291 -16.08 6.00 -12.29
CA VAL A 291 -16.98 4.91 -12.69
C VAL A 291 -17.29 3.92 -11.55
N PRO A 292 -16.32 3.44 -10.75
CA PRO A 292 -16.63 2.53 -9.65
C PRO A 292 -17.60 3.12 -8.62
N SER A 293 -17.47 4.42 -8.35
CA SER A 293 -18.34 5.12 -7.41
C SER A 293 -19.74 5.36 -8.00
N VAL A 294 -19.81 5.73 -9.27
CA VAL A 294 -21.07 5.86 -10.00
C VAL A 294 -21.83 4.54 -10.03
N HIS A 295 -21.17 3.45 -10.42
CA HIS A 295 -21.75 2.11 -10.45
C HIS A 295 -22.34 1.72 -9.09
N ARG A 296 -21.58 1.96 -8.00
CA ARG A 296 -22.02 1.58 -6.65
C ARG A 296 -23.18 2.43 -6.16
N ILE A 297 -23.17 3.75 -6.43
CA ILE A 297 -24.30 4.64 -6.11
C ILE A 297 -25.57 4.18 -6.82
N ILE A 298 -25.50 3.87 -8.11
CA ILE A 298 -26.65 3.39 -8.88
C ILE A 298 -27.12 2.03 -8.36
N ALA A 299 -26.21 1.07 -8.13
CA ALA A 299 -26.54 -0.27 -7.66
C ALA A 299 -27.22 -0.24 -6.28
N GLU A 300 -26.71 0.56 -5.34
CA GLU A 300 -27.31 0.72 -4.03
C GLU A 300 -28.66 1.44 -4.09
N SER A 301 -28.80 2.45 -4.95
CA SER A 301 -30.06 3.16 -5.15
C SER A 301 -31.14 2.24 -5.73
N LEU A 302 -30.84 1.44 -6.75
CA LEU A 302 -31.76 0.45 -7.31
C LEU A 302 -32.13 -0.62 -6.30
N THR A 303 -31.20 -1.04 -5.46
CA THR A 303 -31.48 -1.96 -4.35
C THR A 303 -32.42 -1.33 -3.32
N ASN A 304 -32.22 -0.06 -2.99
CA ASN A 304 -33.11 0.65 -2.08
C ASN A 304 -34.52 0.78 -2.65
N VAL A 305 -34.67 1.04 -3.94
CA VAL A 305 -35.98 1.05 -4.61
C VAL A 305 -36.66 -0.30 -4.46
N ARG A 306 -35.97 -1.40 -4.77
CA ARG A 306 -36.52 -2.76 -4.65
C ARG A 306 -36.96 -3.13 -3.23
N CYS A 307 -36.19 -2.70 -2.23
CA CYS A 307 -36.44 -3.08 -0.82
C CYS A 307 -37.44 -2.18 -0.11
N HIS A 308 -37.53 -0.91 -0.50
CA HIS A 308 -38.20 0.11 0.31
C HIS A 308 -39.32 0.87 -0.41
N ALA A 309 -39.26 1.02 -1.73
CA ALA A 309 -40.28 1.74 -2.48
C ALA A 309 -41.50 0.85 -2.77
N ARG A 310 -42.69 1.44 -2.66
CA ARG A 310 -43.97 0.75 -2.99
C ARG A 310 -44.65 1.43 -4.16
N GLN A 311 -45.34 0.66 -5.01
CA GLN A 311 -46.09 1.15 -6.16
C GLN A 311 -45.24 1.96 -7.15
N VAL A 312 -44.01 1.54 -7.37
CA VAL A 312 -43.08 2.18 -8.32
C VAL A 312 -43.57 1.92 -9.74
N THR A 313 -43.73 2.99 -10.53
CA THR A 313 -44.05 2.92 -11.96
C THR A 313 -42.91 3.45 -12.83
N SER A 314 -41.96 4.20 -12.28
CA SER A 314 -40.80 4.70 -13.02
C SER A 314 -39.60 4.88 -12.05
N VAL A 315 -38.42 4.51 -12.53
CA VAL A 315 -37.14 4.80 -11.90
C VAL A 315 -36.24 5.47 -12.93
N ASP A 316 -35.90 6.73 -12.72
CA ASP A 316 -35.08 7.51 -13.62
C ASP A 316 -33.65 7.62 -13.09
N VAL A 317 -32.68 7.10 -13.84
CA VAL A 317 -31.25 7.19 -13.57
C VAL A 317 -30.64 8.20 -14.53
N ALA A 318 -29.99 9.24 -14.01
CA ALA A 318 -29.30 10.23 -14.84
C ALA A 318 -27.85 10.39 -14.38
N VAL A 319 -26.93 10.35 -15.34
CA VAL A 319 -25.51 10.66 -15.12
C VAL A 319 -25.10 11.72 -16.12
N ILE A 320 -24.91 12.94 -15.64
CA ILE A 320 -24.66 14.10 -16.50
C ILE A 320 -23.43 14.87 -16.01
N ARG A 321 -22.71 15.48 -16.94
CA ARG A 321 -21.66 16.45 -16.63
C ARG A 321 -22.28 17.85 -16.50
N ARG A 322 -21.92 18.54 -15.44
CA ARG A 322 -22.25 19.96 -15.27
C ARG A 322 -21.05 20.71 -14.76
N ASP A 323 -20.46 21.52 -15.60
CA ASP A 323 -19.20 22.21 -15.32
C ASP A 323 -18.09 21.18 -14.98
N ASP A 324 -17.42 21.34 -13.82
CA ASP A 324 -16.38 20.43 -13.33
C ASP A 324 -16.93 19.37 -12.35
N GLN A 325 -18.22 19.07 -12.44
CA GLN A 325 -18.86 18.07 -11.59
C GLN A 325 -19.60 17.02 -12.42
N LEU A 326 -19.54 15.77 -11.95
CA LEU A 326 -20.39 14.68 -12.38
C LEU A 326 -21.58 14.61 -11.44
N LEU A 327 -22.78 14.75 -11.99
CA LEU A 327 -24.04 14.62 -11.27
C LEU A 327 -24.62 13.22 -11.54
N VAL A 328 -24.86 12.47 -10.46
CA VAL A 328 -25.53 11.17 -10.50
C VAL A 328 -26.86 11.32 -9.78
N THR A 329 -27.95 11.06 -10.47
CA THR A 329 -29.29 11.18 -9.93
C THR A 329 -30.04 9.87 -10.13
N VAL A 330 -30.68 9.36 -9.08
CA VAL A 330 -31.62 8.24 -9.14
C VAL A 330 -32.90 8.69 -8.45
N HIS A 331 -34.00 8.69 -9.20
CA HIS A 331 -35.32 9.10 -8.74
C HIS A 331 -36.33 8.01 -9.01
N ASP A 332 -37.11 7.60 -8.03
CA ASP A 332 -38.28 6.74 -8.19
C ASP A 332 -39.55 7.52 -7.80
N ASP A 333 -40.66 7.13 -8.41
CA ASP A 333 -41.99 7.71 -8.17
C ASP A 333 -42.79 6.95 -7.09
N GLY A 334 -42.15 6.03 -6.38
CA GLY A 334 -42.78 5.17 -5.37
C GLY A 334 -43.23 5.92 -4.12
N THR A 335 -44.09 5.29 -3.35
CA THR A 335 -44.49 5.82 -2.04
C THR A 335 -43.41 5.50 -1.02
N PRO A 336 -42.79 6.53 -0.40
CA PRO A 336 -41.79 6.30 0.62
C PRO A 336 -42.38 5.70 1.90
N PRO A 337 -41.61 4.97 2.71
CA PRO A 337 -42.07 4.40 3.99
C PRO A 337 -42.48 5.52 4.98
N ALA A 338 -43.51 5.27 5.78
CA ALA A 338 -44.12 6.23 6.68
C ALA A 338 -43.22 6.73 7.83
N THR A 339 -42.13 6.06 8.14
CA THR A 339 -41.19 6.39 9.22
C THR A 339 -39.75 6.39 8.70
N TYR A 340 -39.11 7.59 8.76
CA TYR A 340 -37.69 7.83 8.39
C TYR A 340 -36.80 7.90 9.65
N GLU A 341 -36.95 6.99 10.63
CA GLU A 341 -36.21 7.16 11.88
C GLU A 341 -34.68 6.91 11.76
N HIS A 342 -34.19 6.30 10.68
CA HIS A 342 -32.73 6.19 10.50
C HIS A 342 -32.40 6.13 9.00
N ALA A 343 -31.52 7.00 8.53
CA ALA A 343 -30.84 6.80 7.25
C ALA A 343 -30.10 5.45 7.31
N GLY A 344 -30.57 4.46 6.55
CA GLY A 344 -29.97 3.13 6.54
C GLY A 344 -28.49 3.21 6.16
N TYR A 345 -27.69 2.23 6.59
CA TYR A 345 -26.24 2.16 6.32
C TYR A 345 -25.88 2.34 4.83
N GLY A 346 -26.77 2.01 3.91
CA GLY A 346 -26.59 2.23 2.47
C GLY A 346 -26.42 3.71 2.10
N ILE A 347 -27.29 4.60 2.63
CA ILE A 347 -27.20 6.04 2.35
C ILE A 347 -25.95 6.64 3.01
N THR A 348 -25.65 6.23 4.24
CA THR A 348 -24.43 6.67 4.94
C THR A 348 -23.18 6.25 4.17
N GLY A 349 -23.07 5.00 3.73
CA GLY A 349 -21.93 4.50 2.96
C GLY A 349 -21.79 5.18 1.57
N MET A 350 -22.90 5.50 0.90
CA MET A 350 -22.86 6.29 -0.33
C MET A 350 -22.39 7.72 -0.07
N SER A 351 -22.84 8.35 1.03
CA SER A 351 -22.44 9.72 1.42
C SER A 351 -20.95 9.79 1.79
N GLU A 352 -20.44 8.83 2.58
CA GLU A 352 -19.02 8.74 2.93
C GLU A 352 -18.15 8.57 1.69
N ARG A 353 -18.57 7.74 0.74
CA ARG A 353 -17.86 7.53 -0.52
C ARG A 353 -17.83 8.80 -1.39
N ALA A 354 -18.97 9.50 -1.52
CA ALA A 354 -18.99 10.77 -2.24
C ALA A 354 -18.05 11.78 -1.54
N GLY A 355 -18.08 11.85 -0.20
CA GLY A 355 -17.22 12.72 0.61
C GLY A 355 -15.73 12.40 0.46
N SER A 356 -15.35 11.13 0.39
CA SER A 356 -13.94 10.71 0.18
C SER A 356 -13.36 11.15 -1.18
N LEU A 357 -14.24 11.41 -2.16
CA LEU A 357 -13.90 11.97 -3.47
C LEU A 357 -14.00 13.50 -3.51
N GLY A 358 -14.19 14.18 -2.35
CA GLY A 358 -14.39 15.63 -2.30
C GLY A 358 -15.76 16.08 -2.79
N GLY A 359 -16.71 15.16 -2.99
CA GLY A 359 -18.06 15.40 -3.43
C GLY A 359 -19.08 15.41 -2.28
N SER A 360 -20.36 15.32 -2.64
CA SER A 360 -21.47 15.24 -1.69
C SER A 360 -22.60 14.37 -2.22
N LEU A 361 -23.37 13.76 -1.32
CA LEU A 361 -24.57 13.01 -1.67
C LEU A 361 -25.72 13.41 -0.73
N THR A 362 -26.90 13.59 -1.30
CA THR A 362 -28.16 13.80 -0.58
C THR A 362 -29.17 12.73 -1.03
N ALA A 363 -29.95 12.22 -0.08
CA ALA A 363 -31.01 11.29 -0.36
C ALA A 363 -32.24 11.66 0.50
N GLY A 364 -33.42 11.69 -0.11
CA GLY A 364 -34.64 12.09 0.59
C GLY A 364 -35.87 12.09 -0.32
N PRO A 365 -37.05 12.43 0.26
CA PRO A 365 -38.29 12.59 -0.52
C PRO A 365 -38.12 13.61 -1.62
N ALA A 366 -38.56 13.30 -2.83
CA ALA A 366 -38.54 14.24 -3.95
C ALA A 366 -39.71 15.25 -3.86
N PRO A 367 -39.53 16.50 -4.32
CA PRO A 367 -40.56 17.51 -4.29
C PRO A 367 -41.82 17.17 -5.10
N ASP A 368 -41.64 16.38 -6.16
CA ASP A 368 -42.67 15.91 -7.07
C ASP A 368 -43.22 14.51 -6.72
N GLY A 369 -42.81 13.97 -5.58
CA GLY A 369 -43.16 12.64 -5.08
C GLY A 369 -42.04 11.62 -5.29
N GLY A 370 -42.12 10.49 -4.55
CA GLY A 370 -41.11 9.45 -4.60
C GLY A 370 -39.86 9.77 -3.79
N TRP A 371 -38.73 9.13 -4.15
CA TRP A 371 -37.46 9.29 -3.48
C TRP A 371 -36.35 9.68 -4.45
N LEU A 372 -35.50 10.61 -4.04
CA LEU A 372 -34.39 11.15 -4.83
C LEU A 372 -33.07 10.90 -4.14
N VAL A 373 -32.15 10.23 -4.84
CA VAL A 373 -30.71 10.19 -4.50
C VAL A 373 -29.98 11.09 -5.50
N HIS A 374 -29.22 12.06 -4.98
CA HIS A 374 -28.48 13.02 -5.77
C HIS A 374 -27.05 13.13 -5.28
N ALA A 375 -26.07 12.70 -6.11
CA ALA A 375 -24.65 12.79 -5.81
C ALA A 375 -23.98 13.82 -6.75
N ARG A 376 -23.03 14.58 -6.20
CA ARG A 376 -22.15 15.51 -6.90
C ARG A 376 -20.72 15.08 -6.66
N LEU A 377 -20.01 14.70 -7.70
CA LEU A 377 -18.64 14.23 -7.63
C LEU A 377 -17.75 15.18 -8.45
N PRO A 378 -16.68 15.75 -7.86
CA PRO A 378 -15.76 16.60 -8.61
C PRO A 378 -15.03 15.78 -9.66
N MET A 379 -14.88 16.34 -10.86
CA MET A 379 -14.08 15.78 -11.93
C MET A 379 -12.71 16.44 -11.86
N GLU A 380 -11.66 15.67 -11.50
CA GLU A 380 -10.29 16.17 -11.62
C GLU A 380 -9.94 16.28 -13.11
N ASP A 381 -9.55 17.47 -13.55
CA ASP A 381 -8.92 17.64 -14.85
C ASP A 381 -7.63 16.82 -14.88
N LEU A 382 -7.57 15.80 -15.73
CA LEU A 382 -6.34 15.08 -16.08
C LEU A 382 -5.47 16.05 -16.93
N THR A 383 -4.81 17.00 -16.27
CA THR A 383 -3.68 17.77 -16.85
C THR A 383 -2.36 17.02 -16.69
#